data_ea2d67a50a6160a3416a51a56e7ec8dd
#
_entry.id   ea2d67a50a6160a3416a51a56e7ec8dd
#
_cell.length_a   1.000
_cell.length_b   1.000
_cell.length_c   1.000
_cell.angle_alpha   90.00
_cell.angle_beta   90.00
_cell.angle_gamma   90.00
#
_symmetry.space_group_name_H-M   'P 1'
#
loop_
_entity.id
_entity.type
_entity.pdbx_description
1 polymer ?
#
loop_
_entity_poly.entity_id
_entity_poly.type
_entity_poly.pdbx_seq_one_letter_code
_entity_poly.pdbx_strand_id
1 'polypeptide(L)'
;MHLHDQSTEVLTEAVLRYAVERMRMDPPPLDHSLPADALHRAVGATITADGLGGLEALRVFEDVLAPACISVDHPRFLSFVPAAPTEASILFDLVVGASSVYAGSWLEGAGAIFAENEALRWIADLAGLPAAAGGVFVSGGTAGNLSALVAARWRWRHRADGALDRTSGVVVASQGAHSSVAQAARVMDADVVLVPAGERGEMHADQLRSTLDSLGIDRERVFAIVATAGTTNVGVIDDLAGAAEAAASLDTWFHVDGAYGGAALAAPSVRDRFDGVERADSFIVDPHKWLFAPFDSCALLYRDPTVARAAHTQHAEYLDVLHATDDVDEPWNASDYAHHLSRRARGLPLWFSLATYGTNASVTAIEITLSETQQAARLFEDTPITELILEPELSFVLFRRSGWGPGDSQAWCDRDLAGGRAFVVPRKWQGETVLRLGCVKPGTSIDVGS
;
A
#
# COMPACT_ATOMS: atom_id res chain seq x y z
N MET A 1 32.33 -2.99 -18.29
CA MET A 1 31.07 -3.09 -17.52
C MET A 1 30.07 -4.09 -18.14
N HIS A 2 29.96 -4.17 -19.47
CA HIS A 2 28.96 -5.03 -20.13
C HIS A 2 29.52 -6.34 -20.71
N LEU A 3 30.75 -6.69 -20.36
CA LEU A 3 31.36 -7.96 -20.77
C LEU A 3 30.92 -9.07 -19.82
N HIS A 4 30.50 -10.19 -20.39
CA HIS A 4 30.22 -11.40 -19.64
C HIS A 4 31.50 -12.23 -19.59
N ASP A 5 32.16 -12.27 -18.45
CA ASP A 5 33.40 -12.95 -18.19
C ASP A 5 33.36 -13.80 -16.90
N GLN A 6 34.43 -14.49 -16.60
CA GLN A 6 34.52 -15.36 -15.42
C GLN A 6 34.22 -14.60 -14.10
N SER A 7 34.59 -13.32 -14.01
CA SER A 7 34.32 -12.53 -12.78
C SER A 7 32.81 -12.26 -12.62
N THR A 8 32.08 -12.05 -13.71
CA THR A 8 30.63 -11.89 -13.74
C THR A 8 29.92 -13.18 -13.38
N GLU A 9 30.41 -14.34 -13.84
CA GLU A 9 29.87 -15.66 -13.49
C GLU A 9 30.00 -15.91 -11.97
N VAL A 10 31.18 -15.70 -11.41
CA VAL A 10 31.42 -15.86 -9.97
C VAL A 10 30.57 -14.92 -9.13
N LEU A 11 30.39 -13.67 -9.57
CA LEU A 11 29.51 -12.71 -8.89
C LEU A 11 28.04 -13.16 -8.95
N THR A 12 27.60 -13.64 -10.12
CA THR A 12 26.23 -14.15 -10.30
C THR A 12 25.93 -15.29 -9.34
N GLU A 13 26.84 -16.28 -9.25
CA GLU A 13 26.70 -17.40 -8.31
C GLU A 13 26.66 -16.94 -6.86
N ALA A 14 27.50 -15.97 -6.48
CA ALA A 14 27.55 -15.46 -5.12
C ALA A 14 26.25 -14.71 -4.75
N VAL A 15 25.73 -13.84 -5.64
CA VAL A 15 24.48 -13.09 -5.41
C VAL A 15 23.29 -14.04 -5.32
N LEU A 16 23.19 -15.02 -6.23
CA LEU A 16 22.09 -16.00 -6.20
C LEU A 16 22.14 -16.86 -4.93
N ARG A 17 23.33 -17.27 -4.51
CA ARG A 17 23.52 -18.01 -3.26
C ARG A 17 23.04 -17.19 -2.07
N TYR A 18 23.47 -15.94 -1.93
CA TYR A 18 23.00 -15.01 -0.89
C TYR A 18 21.48 -14.91 -0.89
N ALA A 19 20.85 -14.69 -2.05
CA ALA A 19 19.41 -14.56 -2.17
C ALA A 19 18.67 -15.84 -1.71
N VAL A 20 19.16 -17.02 -2.12
CA VAL A 20 18.59 -18.31 -1.72
C VAL A 20 18.76 -18.56 -0.22
N GLU A 21 19.93 -18.26 0.35
CA GLU A 21 20.19 -18.40 1.78
C GLU A 21 19.28 -17.46 2.58
N ARG A 22 19.12 -16.20 2.14
CA ARG A 22 18.22 -15.23 2.79
C ARG A 22 16.74 -15.64 2.76
N MET A 23 16.25 -16.19 1.62
CA MET A 23 14.88 -16.70 1.51
C MET A 23 14.63 -17.93 2.40
N ARG A 24 15.66 -18.72 2.71
CA ARG A 24 15.55 -19.92 3.57
C ARG A 24 15.63 -19.65 5.06
N MET A 25 15.92 -18.43 5.46
CA MET A 25 15.93 -18.05 6.87
C MET A 25 14.51 -18.06 7.43
N ASP A 26 14.26 -18.85 8.47
CA ASP A 26 12.95 -18.96 9.13
C ASP A 26 13.13 -19.10 10.66
N PRO A 27 12.91 -18.02 11.42
CA PRO A 27 12.73 -16.65 10.94
C PRO A 27 14.06 -16.02 10.47
N PRO A 28 14.03 -15.00 9.57
CA PRO A 28 15.18 -14.16 9.34
C PRO A 28 15.56 -13.39 10.61
N PRO A 29 16.80 -12.90 10.79
CA PRO A 29 17.13 -12.02 11.90
C PRO A 29 16.27 -10.73 11.82
N LEU A 30 15.83 -10.22 12.97
CA LEU A 30 15.04 -8.98 12.99
C LEU A 30 15.90 -7.77 12.63
N ASP A 31 17.14 -7.76 13.12
CA ASP A 31 18.13 -6.69 12.94
C ASP A 31 17.63 -5.30 13.44
N HIS A 32 18.42 -4.25 13.25
CA HIS A 32 18.07 -2.92 13.67
C HIS A 32 18.91 -1.85 12.95
N SER A 33 18.37 -0.63 12.85
CA SER A 33 19.07 0.48 12.22
C SER A 33 20.35 0.89 13.00
N LEU A 34 21.39 1.26 12.27
CA LEU A 34 22.59 1.82 12.82
C LEU A 34 22.68 3.33 12.58
N PRO A 35 23.31 4.13 13.47
CA PRO A 35 23.59 5.53 13.20
C PRO A 35 24.50 5.73 11.96
N ALA A 36 24.27 6.82 11.21
CA ALA A 36 25.00 7.09 9.98
C ALA A 36 26.55 7.10 10.17
N ASP A 37 27.03 7.66 11.27
CA ASP A 37 28.46 7.69 11.58
C ASP A 37 29.04 6.31 11.87
N ALA A 38 28.27 5.39 12.44
CA ALA A 38 28.66 4.00 12.62
C ALA A 38 28.77 3.28 11.27
N LEU A 39 27.81 3.48 10.38
CA LEU A 39 27.87 2.95 9.01
C LEU A 39 29.05 3.51 8.23
N HIS A 40 29.31 4.81 8.30
CA HIS A 40 30.49 5.43 7.66
C HIS A 40 31.81 4.83 8.15
N ARG A 41 31.95 4.56 9.45
CA ARG A 41 33.15 3.93 10.01
C ARG A 41 33.30 2.47 9.58
N ALA A 42 32.18 1.71 9.50
CA ALA A 42 32.21 0.30 9.17
C ALA A 42 32.45 0.04 7.68
N VAL A 43 31.88 0.87 6.83
CA VAL A 43 31.84 0.64 5.37
C VAL A 43 32.93 1.45 4.64
N GLY A 44 33.24 2.65 5.10
CA GLY A 44 34.14 3.56 4.39
C GLY A 44 33.55 4.09 3.08
N ALA A 45 34.42 4.36 2.09
CA ALA A 45 34.00 4.81 0.77
C ALA A 45 33.75 3.61 -0.15
N THR A 46 32.53 3.38 -0.58
CA THR A 46 32.14 2.30 -1.49
C THR A 46 32.09 2.74 -2.95
N ILE A 47 31.79 4.01 -3.21
CA ILE A 47 31.73 4.57 -4.55
C ILE A 47 33.07 5.27 -4.81
N THR A 48 33.93 4.62 -5.57
CA THR A 48 35.29 5.10 -5.89
C THR A 48 35.54 5.00 -7.39
N ALA A 49 36.61 5.63 -7.88
CA ALA A 49 36.96 5.59 -9.31
C ALA A 49 37.19 4.17 -9.83
N ASP A 50 37.82 3.32 -9.00
CA ASP A 50 38.16 1.95 -9.37
C ASP A 50 37.10 0.92 -8.96
N GLY A 51 36.14 1.30 -8.10
CA GLY A 51 35.15 0.39 -7.51
C GLY A 51 35.75 -0.53 -6.44
N LEU A 52 34.91 -1.32 -5.76
CA LEU A 52 35.33 -2.32 -4.77
C LEU A 52 35.51 -3.71 -5.40
N GLY A 53 34.97 -3.93 -6.58
CA GLY A 53 34.73 -5.27 -7.12
C GLY A 53 33.47 -5.94 -6.55
N GLY A 54 32.84 -6.81 -7.35
CA GLY A 54 31.51 -7.33 -7.05
C GLY A 54 31.41 -8.14 -5.76
N LEU A 55 32.37 -9.02 -5.49
CA LEU A 55 32.37 -9.87 -4.29
C LEU A 55 32.57 -9.04 -3.01
N GLU A 56 33.43 -8.03 -3.04
CA GLU A 56 33.63 -7.17 -1.88
C GLU A 56 32.42 -6.27 -1.64
N ALA A 57 31.80 -5.75 -2.70
CA ALA A 57 30.54 -4.99 -2.58
C ALA A 57 29.41 -5.85 -1.98
N LEU A 58 29.29 -7.12 -2.40
CA LEU A 58 28.34 -8.07 -1.82
C LEU A 58 28.66 -8.33 -0.35
N ARG A 59 29.93 -8.55 0.01
CA ARG A 59 30.35 -8.76 1.39
C ARG A 59 30.01 -7.57 2.29
N VAL A 60 30.26 -6.33 1.82
CA VAL A 60 29.89 -5.11 2.55
C VAL A 60 28.39 -5.04 2.78
N PHE A 61 27.59 -5.42 1.76
CA PHE A 61 26.15 -5.48 1.90
C PHE A 61 25.72 -6.54 2.93
N GLU A 62 26.23 -7.76 2.81
CA GLU A 62 25.86 -8.89 3.66
C GLU A 62 26.26 -8.69 5.12
N ASP A 63 27.52 -8.25 5.36
CA ASP A 63 28.09 -8.14 6.71
C ASP A 63 27.67 -6.88 7.46
N VAL A 64 27.32 -5.79 6.73
CA VAL A 64 27.13 -4.47 7.37
C VAL A 64 25.80 -3.81 7.00
N LEU A 65 25.46 -3.73 5.70
CA LEU A 65 24.32 -2.94 5.28
C LEU A 65 22.99 -3.68 5.49
N ALA A 66 22.92 -4.96 5.20
CA ALA A 66 21.73 -5.76 5.41
C ALA A 66 21.37 -5.86 6.91
N PRO A 67 22.31 -6.16 7.84
CA PRO A 67 22.03 -6.15 9.28
C PRO A 67 21.67 -4.77 9.86
N ALA A 68 21.92 -3.68 9.13
CA ALA A 68 21.49 -2.34 9.50
C ALA A 68 20.06 -1.99 9.01
N CYS A 69 19.35 -2.96 8.40
CA CYS A 69 17.97 -2.85 7.94
C CYS A 69 17.08 -3.77 8.78
N ILE A 70 16.01 -3.24 9.37
CA ILE A 70 15.02 -4.09 10.05
C ILE A 70 14.34 -4.99 9.01
N SER A 71 14.33 -6.30 9.25
CA SER A 71 13.70 -7.28 8.35
C SER A 71 12.18 -7.20 8.44
N VAL A 72 11.55 -6.55 7.46
CA VAL A 72 10.08 -6.35 7.43
C VAL A 72 9.29 -7.65 7.27
N ASP A 73 9.93 -8.69 6.75
CA ASP A 73 9.36 -10.04 6.62
C ASP A 73 9.52 -10.91 7.87
N HIS A 74 10.16 -10.40 8.93
CA HIS A 74 10.24 -11.11 10.21
C HIS A 74 8.85 -11.27 10.84
N PRO A 75 8.46 -12.45 11.39
CA PRO A 75 7.13 -12.68 11.95
C PRO A 75 6.79 -11.80 13.15
N ARG A 76 7.79 -11.20 13.80
CA ARG A 76 7.65 -10.24 14.89
C ARG A 76 7.96 -8.79 14.50
N PHE A 77 7.93 -8.47 13.22
CA PHE A 77 7.83 -7.09 12.75
C PHE A 77 6.34 -6.69 12.83
N LEU A 78 5.94 -6.09 13.95
CA LEU A 78 4.52 -5.88 14.30
C LEU A 78 4.08 -4.41 14.15
N SER A 79 4.98 -3.54 13.65
CA SER A 79 4.67 -2.14 13.39
C SER A 79 4.43 -1.85 11.92
N PHE A 80 3.93 -0.65 11.61
CA PHE A 80 3.56 -0.26 10.26
C PHE A 80 2.58 -1.25 9.60
N VAL A 81 2.73 -1.52 8.32
CA VAL A 81 2.07 -2.62 7.62
C VAL A 81 3.18 -3.33 6.84
N PRO A 82 3.81 -4.35 7.42
CA PRO A 82 4.97 -5.00 6.83
C PRO A 82 4.60 -5.79 5.58
N ALA A 83 5.51 -5.81 4.62
CA ALA A 83 5.44 -6.76 3.52
C ALA A 83 5.82 -8.16 4.04
N ALA A 84 5.00 -9.13 3.72
CA ALA A 84 5.28 -10.55 3.97
C ALA A 84 5.16 -11.32 2.64
N PRO A 85 6.10 -11.10 1.70
CA PRO A 85 5.97 -11.64 0.35
C PRO A 85 6.04 -13.16 0.34
N THR A 86 5.28 -13.77 -0.57
CA THR A 86 5.42 -15.20 -0.85
C THR A 86 6.75 -15.48 -1.54
N GLU A 87 7.30 -16.69 -1.36
CA GLU A 87 8.52 -17.11 -2.05
C GLU A 87 8.39 -16.98 -3.59
N ALA A 88 7.25 -17.38 -4.15
CA ALA A 88 7.00 -17.23 -5.58
C ALA A 88 7.06 -15.76 -6.03
N SER A 89 6.51 -14.83 -5.25
CA SER A 89 6.53 -13.41 -5.60
C SER A 89 7.94 -12.83 -5.54
N ILE A 90 8.78 -13.24 -4.58
CA ILE A 90 10.20 -12.84 -4.46
C ILE A 90 10.99 -13.35 -5.67
N LEU A 91 10.83 -14.63 -6.00
CA LEU A 91 11.52 -15.25 -7.14
C LEU A 91 11.13 -14.57 -8.45
N PHE A 92 9.86 -14.23 -8.61
CA PHE A 92 9.42 -13.56 -9.84
C PHE A 92 9.84 -12.10 -9.92
N ASP A 93 10.05 -11.43 -8.80
CA ASP A 93 10.63 -10.09 -8.75
C ASP A 93 12.07 -10.07 -9.28
N LEU A 94 12.85 -11.13 -8.99
CA LEU A 94 14.16 -11.35 -9.60
C LEU A 94 14.05 -11.50 -11.13
N VAL A 95 13.05 -12.25 -11.62
CA VAL A 95 12.81 -12.42 -13.07
C VAL A 95 12.48 -11.08 -13.72
N VAL A 96 11.61 -10.27 -13.09
CA VAL A 96 11.27 -8.92 -13.59
C VAL A 96 12.51 -8.03 -13.68
N GLY A 97 13.39 -8.08 -12.67
CA GLY A 97 14.66 -7.35 -12.67
C GLY A 97 15.61 -7.82 -13.78
N ALA A 98 15.78 -9.13 -13.91
CA ALA A 98 16.67 -9.75 -14.91
C ALA A 98 16.20 -9.49 -16.36
N SER A 99 14.88 -9.44 -16.57
CA SER A 99 14.28 -9.24 -17.91
C SER A 99 14.22 -7.76 -18.33
N SER A 100 14.44 -6.82 -17.40
CA SER A 100 14.38 -5.35 -17.66
C SER A 100 13.12 -4.92 -18.42
N VAL A 101 11.97 -5.49 -18.08
CA VAL A 101 10.70 -5.24 -18.79
C VAL A 101 10.25 -3.80 -18.63
N TYR A 102 10.06 -3.09 -19.73
CA TYR A 102 9.34 -1.84 -19.75
C TYR A 102 7.84 -2.10 -19.85
N ALA A 103 7.09 -1.69 -18.85
CA ALA A 103 5.66 -1.98 -18.76
C ALA A 103 4.78 -0.71 -18.85
N GLY A 104 5.25 0.33 -19.53
CA GLY A 104 4.52 1.59 -19.73
C GLY A 104 3.55 1.52 -20.91
N SER A 105 3.96 0.88 -22.03
CA SER A 105 3.18 0.75 -23.24
C SER A 105 2.93 -0.70 -23.63
N TRP A 106 1.81 -0.96 -24.30
CA TRP A 106 1.50 -2.27 -24.86
C TRP A 106 2.52 -2.68 -25.92
N LEU A 107 2.98 -1.73 -26.73
CA LEU A 107 3.95 -1.97 -27.80
C LEU A 107 5.21 -2.69 -27.27
N GLU A 108 5.71 -2.28 -26.10
CA GLU A 108 6.96 -2.79 -25.54
C GLU A 108 6.74 -3.87 -24.49
N GLY A 109 5.61 -3.84 -23.79
CA GLY A 109 5.36 -4.66 -22.61
C GLY A 109 4.05 -5.44 -22.61
N ALA A 110 3.50 -5.79 -23.79
CA ALA A 110 2.18 -6.43 -23.91
C ALA A 110 1.98 -7.63 -22.96
N GLY A 111 2.94 -8.55 -22.89
CA GLY A 111 2.85 -9.72 -22.01
C GLY A 111 2.83 -9.37 -20.53
N ALA A 112 3.61 -8.37 -20.12
CA ALA A 112 3.63 -7.89 -18.74
C ALA A 112 2.33 -7.16 -18.38
N ILE A 113 1.86 -6.27 -19.26
CA ILE A 113 0.61 -5.51 -19.07
C ILE A 113 -0.60 -6.47 -19.05
N PHE A 114 -0.61 -7.48 -19.92
CA PHE A 114 -1.65 -8.50 -19.90
C PHE A 114 -1.72 -9.21 -18.53
N ALA A 115 -0.58 -9.67 -18.03
CA ALA A 115 -0.51 -10.36 -16.74
C ALA A 115 -0.86 -9.44 -15.56
N GLU A 116 -0.45 -8.17 -15.60
CA GLU A 116 -0.86 -7.17 -14.62
C GLU A 116 -2.38 -6.95 -14.65
N ASN A 117 -2.99 -6.87 -15.84
CA ASN A 117 -4.43 -6.70 -15.99
C ASN A 117 -5.23 -7.90 -15.46
N GLU A 118 -4.73 -9.13 -15.58
CA GLU A 118 -5.32 -10.31 -14.94
C GLU A 118 -5.37 -10.15 -13.39
N ALA A 119 -4.26 -9.71 -12.80
CA ALA A 119 -4.21 -9.47 -11.36
C ALA A 119 -5.12 -8.29 -10.93
N LEU A 120 -5.17 -7.21 -11.72
CA LEU A 120 -6.08 -6.07 -11.50
C LEU A 120 -7.54 -6.50 -11.62
N ARG A 121 -7.88 -7.37 -12.58
CA ARG A 121 -9.24 -7.89 -12.74
C ARG A 121 -9.67 -8.68 -11.51
N TRP A 122 -8.82 -9.56 -10.98
CA TRP A 122 -9.11 -10.27 -9.74
C TRP A 122 -9.41 -9.31 -8.57
N ILE A 123 -8.62 -8.26 -8.39
CA ILE A 123 -8.84 -7.27 -7.32
C ILE A 123 -10.15 -6.50 -7.57
N ALA A 124 -10.43 -6.13 -8.84
CA ALA A 124 -11.67 -5.46 -9.20
C ALA A 124 -12.92 -6.32 -8.94
N ASP A 125 -12.83 -7.63 -9.20
CA ASP A 125 -13.90 -8.59 -8.89
C ASP A 125 -14.14 -8.70 -7.39
N LEU A 126 -13.08 -8.74 -6.57
CA LEU A 126 -13.20 -8.70 -5.11
C LEU A 126 -13.92 -7.43 -4.62
N ALA A 127 -13.64 -6.29 -5.23
CA ALA A 127 -14.29 -5.02 -4.91
C ALA A 127 -15.71 -4.88 -5.52
N GLY A 128 -16.17 -5.84 -6.34
CA GLY A 128 -17.47 -5.76 -7.01
C GLY A 128 -17.54 -4.67 -8.07
N LEU A 129 -16.40 -4.26 -8.64
CA LEU A 129 -16.36 -3.26 -9.70
C LEU A 129 -16.85 -3.85 -11.03
N PRO A 130 -17.44 -3.04 -11.93
CA PRO A 130 -17.99 -3.55 -13.20
C PRO A 130 -16.90 -4.18 -14.10
N ALA A 131 -17.34 -4.98 -15.05
CA ALA A 131 -16.44 -5.65 -16.01
C ALA A 131 -15.56 -4.66 -16.81
N ALA A 132 -16.04 -3.44 -17.05
CA ALA A 132 -15.30 -2.40 -17.73
C ALA A 132 -14.26 -1.70 -16.83
N ALA A 133 -14.26 -1.96 -15.52
CA ALA A 133 -13.26 -1.39 -14.62
C ALA A 133 -11.86 -1.91 -14.95
N GLY A 134 -10.89 -1.03 -14.82
CA GLY A 134 -9.49 -1.34 -15.06
C GLY A 134 -8.58 -0.36 -14.35
N GLY A 135 -7.28 -0.54 -14.50
CA GLY A 135 -6.35 0.31 -13.76
C GLY A 135 -4.89 0.05 -14.10
N VAL A 136 -4.04 0.31 -13.13
CA VAL A 136 -2.59 0.20 -13.28
C VAL A 136 -1.91 -0.08 -11.94
N PHE A 137 -0.78 -0.76 -11.96
CA PHE A 137 0.08 -0.83 -10.78
C PHE A 137 1.00 0.38 -10.69
N VAL A 138 1.00 1.03 -9.54
CA VAL A 138 1.88 2.15 -9.18
C VAL A 138 2.80 1.77 -8.01
N SER A 139 3.71 2.66 -7.61
CA SER A 139 4.75 2.35 -6.60
C SER A 139 4.23 2.23 -5.16
N GLY A 140 3.02 2.67 -4.86
CA GLY A 140 2.45 2.60 -3.51
C GLY A 140 1.21 3.45 -3.38
N GLY A 141 0.48 3.32 -2.27
CA GLY A 141 -0.76 4.03 -2.01
C GLY A 141 -0.66 5.55 -2.15
N THR A 142 0.51 6.14 -1.84
CA THR A 142 0.74 7.58 -2.06
C THR A 142 0.62 7.97 -3.53
N ALA A 143 1.23 7.20 -4.42
CA ALA A 143 1.14 7.42 -5.87
C ALA A 143 -0.26 7.08 -6.41
N GLY A 144 -0.89 6.05 -5.83
CA GLY A 144 -2.27 5.67 -6.15
C GLY A 144 -3.27 6.77 -5.79
N ASN A 145 -3.23 7.26 -4.56
CA ASN A 145 -4.08 8.37 -4.10
C ASN A 145 -3.89 9.63 -4.95
N LEU A 146 -2.63 10.00 -5.25
CA LEU A 146 -2.36 11.15 -6.11
C LEU A 146 -2.99 10.96 -7.50
N SER A 147 -2.75 9.83 -8.15
CA SER A 147 -3.25 9.59 -9.51
C SER A 147 -4.77 9.53 -9.54
N ALA A 148 -5.42 8.88 -8.56
CA ALA A 148 -6.88 8.84 -8.44
C ALA A 148 -7.47 10.27 -8.29
N LEU A 149 -6.88 11.09 -7.42
CA LEU A 149 -7.35 12.45 -7.19
C LEU A 149 -7.07 13.40 -8.36
N VAL A 150 -6.01 13.15 -9.15
CA VAL A 150 -5.78 13.86 -10.43
C VAL A 150 -6.90 13.56 -11.41
N ALA A 151 -7.32 12.28 -11.57
CA ALA A 151 -8.44 11.90 -12.41
C ALA A 151 -9.77 12.52 -11.91
N ALA A 152 -10.00 12.51 -10.60
CA ALA A 152 -11.15 13.15 -9.98
C ALA A 152 -11.20 14.64 -10.26
N ARG A 153 -10.09 15.34 -10.09
CA ARG A 153 -9.99 16.78 -10.36
C ARG A 153 -10.17 17.09 -11.84
N TRP A 154 -9.63 16.23 -12.72
CA TRP A 154 -9.81 16.36 -14.16
C TRP A 154 -11.30 16.28 -14.53
N ARG A 155 -12.04 15.24 -14.07
CA ARG A 155 -13.48 15.09 -14.26
C ARG A 155 -14.24 16.32 -13.78
N TRP A 156 -13.96 16.78 -12.57
CA TRP A 156 -14.62 17.94 -11.99
C TRP A 156 -14.41 19.23 -12.82
N ARG A 157 -13.19 19.44 -13.34
CA ARG A 157 -12.88 20.61 -14.19
C ARG A 157 -13.54 20.57 -15.56
N HIS A 158 -13.78 19.39 -16.11
CA HIS A 158 -14.33 19.20 -17.47
C HIS A 158 -15.82 18.92 -17.48
N ARG A 159 -16.55 19.13 -16.37
CA ARG A 159 -18.01 19.11 -16.37
C ARG A 159 -18.57 20.15 -17.33
N ALA A 160 -19.69 19.78 -18.00
CA ALA A 160 -20.26 20.54 -19.11
C ALA A 160 -20.71 21.99 -18.82
N ASP A 161 -20.81 22.35 -17.55
CA ASP A 161 -21.46 23.60 -17.12
C ASP A 161 -20.55 24.83 -17.10
N GLY A 162 -19.28 24.67 -17.47
CA GLY A 162 -18.32 25.69 -17.95
C GLY A 162 -18.14 27.02 -17.19
N ALA A 163 -18.87 27.30 -16.13
CA ALA A 163 -19.06 28.63 -15.58
C ALA A 163 -18.30 28.91 -14.25
N LEU A 164 -17.66 27.92 -13.63
CA LEU A 164 -16.92 28.15 -12.39
C LEU A 164 -15.44 28.38 -12.67
N ASP A 165 -14.88 29.41 -12.05
CA ASP A 165 -13.43 29.53 -11.90
C ASP A 165 -12.96 28.40 -10.99
N ARG A 166 -12.70 27.22 -11.59
CA ARG A 166 -12.35 25.98 -10.91
C ARG A 166 -10.86 25.92 -10.57
N THR A 167 -10.30 27.01 -10.07
CA THR A 167 -8.90 27.12 -9.73
C THR A 167 -8.56 26.38 -8.44
N SER A 168 -9.44 26.42 -7.45
CA SER A 168 -9.23 25.74 -6.16
C SER A 168 -10.36 24.74 -5.89
N GLY A 169 -10.04 23.45 -5.85
CA GLY A 169 -10.98 22.40 -5.51
C GLY A 169 -10.83 21.93 -4.07
N VAL A 170 -11.80 21.14 -3.58
CA VAL A 170 -11.83 20.61 -2.22
C VAL A 170 -11.86 19.09 -2.26
N VAL A 171 -11.00 18.47 -1.48
CA VAL A 171 -11.05 17.04 -1.12
C VAL A 171 -11.68 16.93 0.27
N VAL A 172 -12.72 16.14 0.42
CA VAL A 172 -13.30 15.79 1.72
C VAL A 172 -12.81 14.41 2.11
N ALA A 173 -12.22 14.26 3.28
CA ALA A 173 -11.64 13.00 3.72
C ALA A 173 -11.90 12.74 5.21
N SER A 174 -11.87 11.47 5.61
CA SER A 174 -11.87 11.08 7.02
C SER A 174 -10.69 11.71 7.78
N GLN A 175 -10.90 12.09 9.02
CA GLN A 175 -9.81 12.50 9.92
C GLN A 175 -8.78 11.39 10.10
N GLY A 176 -9.19 10.11 9.95
CA GLY A 176 -8.32 8.93 9.98
C GLY A 176 -7.60 8.64 8.65
N ALA A 177 -7.84 9.41 7.59
CA ALA A 177 -7.24 9.21 6.28
C ALA A 177 -5.70 9.29 6.34
N HIS A 178 -5.04 8.51 5.49
CA HIS A 178 -3.59 8.55 5.38
C HIS A 178 -3.10 9.91 4.89
N SER A 179 -1.95 10.36 5.40
CA SER A 179 -1.35 11.68 5.11
C SER A 179 -1.11 11.93 3.60
N SER A 180 -1.05 10.88 2.79
CA SER A 180 -0.92 10.98 1.33
C SER A 180 -2.10 11.68 0.66
N VAL A 181 -3.31 11.63 1.24
CA VAL A 181 -4.48 12.36 0.73
C VAL A 181 -4.27 13.86 0.84
N ALA A 182 -3.87 14.33 2.03
CA ALA A 182 -3.55 15.75 2.23
C ALA A 182 -2.32 16.18 1.42
N GLN A 183 -1.35 15.28 1.23
CA GLN A 183 -0.19 15.56 0.38
C GLN A 183 -0.59 15.68 -1.10
N ALA A 184 -1.44 14.79 -1.60
CA ALA A 184 -1.93 14.85 -2.98
C ALA A 184 -2.71 16.15 -3.22
N ALA A 185 -3.58 16.55 -2.29
CA ALA A 185 -4.29 17.82 -2.38
C ALA A 185 -3.32 19.00 -2.44
N ARG A 186 -2.28 19.01 -1.60
CA ARG A 186 -1.24 20.07 -1.62
C ARG A 186 -0.50 20.13 -2.95
N VAL A 187 -0.14 18.98 -3.53
CA VAL A 187 0.51 18.92 -4.86
C VAL A 187 -0.39 19.52 -5.94
N MET A 188 -1.70 19.34 -5.80
CA MET A 188 -2.69 19.86 -6.74
C MET A 188 -3.18 21.28 -6.44
N ASP A 189 -2.67 21.95 -5.41
CA ASP A 189 -3.17 23.24 -4.94
C ASP A 189 -4.69 23.19 -4.64
N ALA A 190 -5.11 22.17 -3.91
CA ALA A 190 -6.48 21.94 -3.49
C ALA A 190 -6.61 21.97 -1.96
N ASP A 191 -7.77 22.38 -1.48
CA ASP A 191 -8.09 22.39 -0.05
C ASP A 191 -8.47 20.98 0.42
N VAL A 192 -8.26 20.70 1.72
CA VAL A 192 -8.72 19.48 2.37
C VAL A 192 -9.65 19.84 3.51
N VAL A 193 -10.82 19.22 3.53
CA VAL A 193 -11.76 19.28 4.64
C VAL A 193 -11.80 17.90 5.31
N LEU A 194 -11.48 17.87 6.60
CA LEU A 194 -11.48 16.64 7.37
C LEU A 194 -12.83 16.45 8.07
N VAL A 195 -13.43 15.29 7.85
CA VAL A 195 -14.63 14.86 8.57
C VAL A 195 -14.19 14.32 9.94
N PRO A 196 -14.79 14.82 11.05
CA PRO A 196 -14.49 14.28 12.37
C PRO A 196 -14.68 12.77 12.43
N ALA A 197 -13.81 12.09 13.15
CA ALA A 197 -13.91 10.66 13.36
C ALA A 197 -14.94 10.31 14.44
N GLY A 198 -15.56 9.14 14.32
CA GLY A 198 -16.36 8.51 15.36
C GLY A 198 -15.53 8.02 16.55
N GLU A 199 -16.18 7.37 17.49
CA GLU A 199 -15.54 6.91 18.73
C GLU A 199 -14.43 5.88 18.47
N ARG A 200 -14.57 5.07 17.44
CA ARG A 200 -13.58 4.06 17.02
C ARG A 200 -12.57 4.60 16.00
N GLY A 201 -12.76 5.84 15.49
CA GLY A 201 -11.90 6.48 14.52
C GLY A 201 -12.36 6.40 13.07
N GLU A 202 -13.52 5.85 12.82
CA GLU A 202 -14.17 5.75 11.52
C GLU A 202 -14.93 7.03 11.15
N MET A 203 -15.14 7.28 9.88
CA MET A 203 -16.05 8.30 9.37
C MET A 203 -17.45 7.71 9.18
N HIS A 204 -18.44 8.31 9.82
CA HIS A 204 -19.86 7.96 9.62
C HIS A 204 -20.56 8.91 8.64
N ALA A 205 -21.60 8.40 7.98
CA ALA A 205 -22.41 9.17 7.03
C ALA A 205 -22.98 10.47 7.62
N ASP A 206 -23.40 10.47 8.89
CA ASP A 206 -23.97 11.64 9.54
C ASP A 206 -22.93 12.76 9.75
N GLN A 207 -21.72 12.39 10.16
CA GLN A 207 -20.61 13.34 10.31
C GLN A 207 -20.19 13.91 8.95
N LEU A 208 -20.15 13.07 7.92
CA LEU A 208 -19.86 13.48 6.56
C LEU A 208 -20.94 14.46 6.05
N ARG A 209 -22.21 14.14 6.19
CA ARG A 209 -23.31 15.02 5.81
C ARG A 209 -23.25 16.36 6.54
N SER A 210 -23.07 16.33 7.86
CA SER A 210 -22.94 17.55 8.66
C SER A 210 -21.76 18.42 8.22
N THR A 211 -20.62 17.80 7.90
CA THR A 211 -19.44 18.49 7.38
C THR A 211 -19.75 19.13 6.03
N LEU A 212 -20.33 18.39 5.11
CA LEU A 212 -20.73 18.89 3.80
C LEU A 212 -21.76 20.02 3.90
N ASP A 213 -22.73 19.94 4.82
CA ASP A 213 -23.70 21.00 5.07
C ASP A 213 -23.04 22.29 5.57
N SER A 214 -22.01 22.18 6.37
CA SER A 214 -21.24 23.31 6.88
C SER A 214 -20.45 24.08 5.80
N LEU A 215 -20.14 23.44 4.66
CA LEU A 215 -19.42 24.08 3.55
C LEU A 215 -20.28 25.11 2.79
N GLY A 216 -21.62 25.05 2.89
CA GLY A 216 -22.50 25.99 2.19
C GLY A 216 -22.28 25.98 0.67
N ILE A 217 -22.00 27.16 0.08
CA ILE A 217 -21.75 27.33 -1.35
C ILE A 217 -20.49 26.61 -1.83
N ASP A 218 -19.51 26.41 -0.96
CA ASP A 218 -18.27 25.72 -1.31
C ASP A 218 -18.44 24.22 -1.62
N ARG A 219 -19.65 23.67 -1.43
CA ARG A 219 -19.99 22.30 -1.86
C ARG A 219 -19.70 22.04 -3.34
N GLU A 220 -19.90 23.03 -4.20
CA GLU A 220 -19.62 22.91 -5.63
C GLU A 220 -18.12 22.79 -5.94
N ARG A 221 -17.27 23.14 -4.98
CA ARG A 221 -15.81 22.97 -5.05
C ARG A 221 -15.38 21.57 -4.70
N VAL A 222 -16.23 20.75 -4.08
CA VAL A 222 -15.88 19.37 -3.70
C VAL A 222 -15.74 18.51 -4.95
N PHE A 223 -14.52 18.11 -5.26
CA PHE A 223 -14.27 17.24 -6.41
C PHE A 223 -14.03 15.78 -6.05
N ALA A 224 -13.75 15.48 -4.77
CA ALA A 224 -13.59 14.11 -4.30
C ALA A 224 -14.01 13.96 -2.83
N ILE A 225 -14.66 12.84 -2.53
CA ILE A 225 -14.83 12.29 -1.17
C ILE A 225 -13.93 11.06 -1.09
N VAL A 226 -13.07 11.02 -0.06
CA VAL A 226 -12.14 9.91 0.19
C VAL A 226 -12.55 9.21 1.48
N ALA A 227 -12.91 7.94 1.38
CA ALA A 227 -13.12 7.05 2.52
C ALA A 227 -11.98 6.04 2.63
N THR A 228 -11.64 5.64 3.84
CA THR A 228 -10.55 4.70 4.13
C THR A 228 -11.10 3.33 4.48
N ALA A 229 -10.70 2.32 3.74
CA ALA A 229 -11.03 0.93 4.02
C ALA A 229 -9.87 0.25 4.78
N GLY A 230 -9.80 0.53 6.08
CA GLY A 230 -8.74 0.11 6.99
C GLY A 230 -7.75 1.24 7.30
N THR A 231 -8.06 2.06 8.31
CA THR A 231 -7.20 3.18 8.72
C THR A 231 -5.84 2.71 9.22
N THR A 232 -4.79 3.47 8.90
CA THR A 232 -3.40 3.09 9.25
C THR A 232 -3.17 2.98 10.76
N ASN A 233 -3.91 3.74 11.56
CA ASN A 233 -3.68 3.76 13.01
C ASN A 233 -4.37 2.63 13.75
N VAL A 234 -5.61 2.31 13.39
CA VAL A 234 -6.46 1.40 14.17
C VAL A 234 -7.09 0.28 13.33
N GLY A 235 -7.02 0.35 12.01
CA GLY A 235 -7.54 -0.70 11.12
C GLY A 235 -9.06 -0.68 10.94
N VAL A 236 -9.75 0.39 11.35
CA VAL A 236 -11.19 0.51 11.17
C VAL A 236 -11.55 0.93 9.74
N ILE A 237 -12.74 0.59 9.31
CA ILE A 237 -13.28 0.91 7.97
C ILE A 237 -14.30 2.02 8.13
N ASP A 238 -14.18 3.08 7.30
CA ASP A 238 -15.17 4.15 7.20
C ASP A 238 -16.51 3.62 6.66
N ASP A 239 -17.61 4.32 6.90
CA ASP A 239 -18.91 4.03 6.29
C ASP A 239 -18.85 4.30 4.77
N LEU A 240 -18.41 3.26 4.03
CA LEU A 240 -18.23 3.35 2.58
C LEU A 240 -19.56 3.56 1.84
N ALA A 241 -20.64 2.93 2.30
CA ALA A 241 -21.96 3.08 1.70
C ALA A 241 -22.48 4.50 1.86
N GLY A 242 -22.40 5.06 3.07
CA GLY A 242 -22.77 6.45 3.33
C GLY A 242 -21.89 7.46 2.60
N ALA A 243 -20.59 7.19 2.46
CA ALA A 243 -19.70 8.03 1.65
C ALA A 243 -20.04 7.98 0.16
N ALA A 244 -20.37 6.80 -0.36
CA ALA A 244 -20.83 6.63 -1.75
C ALA A 244 -22.16 7.37 -2.02
N GLU A 245 -23.11 7.35 -1.07
CA GLU A 245 -24.36 8.09 -1.17
C GLU A 245 -24.12 9.62 -1.19
N ALA A 246 -23.26 10.09 -0.30
CA ALA A 246 -22.89 11.50 -0.23
C ALA A 246 -22.22 11.96 -1.53
N ALA A 247 -21.27 11.18 -2.07
CA ALA A 247 -20.62 11.49 -3.33
C ALA A 247 -21.58 11.52 -4.50
N ALA A 248 -22.51 10.56 -4.59
CA ALA A 248 -23.56 10.53 -5.61
C ALA A 248 -24.49 11.75 -5.53
N SER A 249 -24.85 12.18 -4.31
CA SER A 249 -25.73 13.34 -4.11
C SER A 249 -25.11 14.66 -4.58
N LEU A 250 -23.78 14.75 -4.58
CA LEU A 250 -23.02 15.91 -5.04
C LEU A 250 -22.50 15.75 -6.47
N ASP A 251 -22.76 14.62 -7.12
CA ASP A 251 -22.12 14.22 -8.38
C ASP A 251 -20.60 14.42 -8.32
N THR A 252 -19.98 14.02 -7.21
CA THR A 252 -18.53 14.13 -7.01
C THR A 252 -17.87 12.75 -7.06
N TRP A 253 -16.52 12.72 -7.14
CA TRP A 253 -15.74 11.49 -7.21
C TRP A 253 -15.70 10.79 -5.86
N PHE A 254 -15.99 9.50 -5.84
CA PHE A 254 -15.81 8.65 -4.66
C PHE A 254 -14.55 7.82 -4.80
N HIS A 255 -13.57 8.09 -3.95
CA HIS A 255 -12.31 7.34 -3.87
C HIS A 255 -12.25 6.53 -2.58
N VAL A 256 -11.88 5.26 -2.68
CA VAL A 256 -11.65 4.39 -1.52
C VAL A 256 -10.15 4.09 -1.40
N ASP A 257 -9.56 4.58 -0.32
CA ASP A 257 -8.19 4.21 0.09
C ASP A 257 -8.24 2.90 0.90
N GLY A 258 -8.08 1.80 0.20
CA GLY A 258 -7.93 0.46 0.75
C GLY A 258 -6.48 -0.03 0.77
N ALA A 259 -5.50 0.88 0.74
CA ALA A 259 -4.08 0.53 0.63
C ALA A 259 -3.65 -0.60 1.58
N TYR A 260 -4.18 -0.61 2.80
CA TYR A 260 -3.97 -1.70 3.75
C TYR A 260 -5.14 -2.69 3.75
N GLY A 261 -6.32 -2.23 4.15
CA GLY A 261 -7.44 -3.13 4.46
C GLY A 261 -8.15 -3.69 3.24
N GLY A 262 -7.95 -3.10 2.06
CA GLY A 262 -8.54 -3.59 0.81
C GLY A 262 -8.19 -5.04 0.48
N ALA A 263 -7.09 -5.57 0.99
CA ALA A 263 -6.74 -6.99 0.88
C ALA A 263 -7.78 -7.90 1.54
N ALA A 264 -8.41 -7.46 2.63
CA ALA A 264 -9.42 -8.23 3.36
C ALA A 264 -10.75 -8.38 2.61
N LEU A 265 -10.94 -7.70 1.47
CA LEU A 265 -12.02 -8.00 0.51
C LEU A 265 -12.00 -9.48 0.07
N ALA A 266 -10.84 -10.11 0.10
CA ALA A 266 -10.70 -11.53 -0.21
C ALA A 266 -11.19 -12.46 0.92
N ALA A 267 -11.40 -11.95 2.15
CA ALA A 267 -11.79 -12.74 3.31
C ALA A 267 -13.31 -12.72 3.54
N PRO A 268 -14.01 -13.85 3.38
CA PRO A 268 -15.45 -13.94 3.61
C PRO A 268 -15.89 -13.50 5.00
N SER A 269 -15.05 -13.71 6.03
CA SER A 269 -15.38 -13.40 7.42
C SER A 269 -15.59 -11.91 7.74
N VAL A 270 -15.05 -11.02 6.86
CA VAL A 270 -15.14 -9.56 7.06
C VAL A 270 -15.65 -8.82 5.82
N ARG A 271 -16.04 -9.55 4.77
CA ARG A 271 -16.42 -8.98 3.47
C ARG A 271 -17.54 -7.93 3.58
N ASP A 272 -18.53 -8.18 4.41
CA ASP A 272 -19.71 -7.29 4.59
C ASP A 272 -19.34 -5.92 5.17
N ARG A 273 -18.15 -5.78 5.77
CA ARG A 273 -17.67 -4.48 6.28
C ARG A 273 -17.28 -3.51 5.17
N PHE A 274 -17.14 -4.00 3.95
CA PHE A 274 -16.75 -3.21 2.78
C PHE A 274 -17.93 -2.82 1.89
N ASP A 275 -19.16 -2.99 2.34
CA ASP A 275 -20.35 -2.61 1.58
C ASP A 275 -20.28 -1.15 1.17
N GLY A 276 -20.46 -0.88 -0.13
CA GLY A 276 -20.29 0.44 -0.74
C GLY A 276 -19.00 0.60 -1.55
N VAL A 277 -17.99 -0.26 -1.37
CA VAL A 277 -16.75 -0.19 -2.16
C VAL A 277 -17.00 -0.40 -3.66
N GLU A 278 -18.00 -1.23 -4.01
CA GLU A 278 -18.41 -1.49 -5.38
C GLU A 278 -18.94 -0.23 -6.10
N ARG A 279 -19.20 0.83 -5.37
CA ARG A 279 -19.67 2.13 -5.91
C ARG A 279 -18.54 3.14 -6.11
N ALA A 280 -17.31 2.81 -5.71
CA ALA A 280 -16.16 3.70 -5.84
C ALA A 280 -15.88 4.03 -7.33
N ASP A 281 -15.58 5.29 -7.63
CA ASP A 281 -15.04 5.73 -8.92
C ASP A 281 -13.57 5.29 -9.06
N SER A 282 -12.82 5.25 -7.95
CA SER A 282 -11.48 4.68 -7.88
C SER A 282 -11.22 3.99 -6.55
N PHE A 283 -10.40 2.95 -6.58
CA PHE A 283 -10.03 2.13 -5.43
C PHE A 283 -8.54 1.80 -5.49
N ILE A 284 -7.86 1.85 -4.35
CA ILE A 284 -6.48 1.36 -4.24
C ILE A 284 -6.34 0.26 -3.21
N VAL A 285 -5.41 -0.67 -3.48
CA VAL A 285 -4.89 -1.63 -2.50
C VAL A 285 -3.41 -1.87 -2.77
N ASP A 286 -2.59 -1.99 -1.71
CA ASP A 286 -1.15 -2.20 -1.83
C ASP A 286 -0.82 -3.70 -1.71
N PRO A 287 -0.52 -4.41 -2.81
CA PRO A 287 -0.06 -5.81 -2.73
C PRO A 287 1.18 -5.99 -1.84
N HIS A 288 2.07 -5.00 -1.79
CA HIS A 288 3.25 -5.03 -0.94
C HIS A 288 2.94 -4.93 0.57
N LYS A 289 1.66 -4.81 0.93
CA LYS A 289 1.19 -4.89 2.32
C LYS A 289 0.59 -6.27 2.58
N TRP A 290 -0.70 -6.41 2.47
CA TRP A 290 -1.41 -7.61 2.93
C TRP A 290 -1.86 -8.56 1.81
N LEU A 291 -1.36 -8.37 0.57
CA LEU A 291 -1.49 -9.32 -0.54
C LEU A 291 -0.16 -10.04 -0.86
N PHE A 292 0.78 -9.99 0.07
CA PHE A 292 2.00 -10.81 0.09
C PHE A 292 2.90 -10.67 -1.14
N ALA A 293 2.99 -9.46 -1.71
CA ALA A 293 3.96 -9.13 -2.75
C ALA A 293 5.15 -8.33 -2.18
N PRO A 294 6.32 -8.36 -2.81
CA PRO A 294 7.45 -7.53 -2.40
C PRO A 294 7.23 -6.04 -2.70
N PHE A 295 7.99 -5.16 -2.03
CA PHE A 295 8.07 -3.75 -2.36
C PHE A 295 8.63 -3.55 -3.77
N ASP A 296 8.07 -2.62 -4.55
CA ASP A 296 6.93 -1.76 -4.25
C ASP A 296 5.78 -2.02 -5.24
N SER A 297 4.54 -2.07 -4.77
CA SER A 297 3.38 -2.33 -5.61
C SER A 297 2.08 -1.83 -4.96
N CYS A 298 1.29 -1.07 -5.72
CA CYS A 298 -0.07 -0.66 -5.39
C CYS A 298 -0.95 -0.85 -6.63
N ALA A 299 -2.05 -1.55 -6.50
CA ALA A 299 -3.09 -1.61 -7.53
C ALA A 299 -3.98 -0.37 -7.40
N LEU A 300 -4.07 0.40 -8.47
CA LEU A 300 -5.00 1.51 -8.63
C LEU A 300 -6.04 1.11 -9.67
N LEU A 301 -7.29 1.08 -9.27
CA LEU A 301 -8.44 0.71 -10.09
C LEU A 301 -9.36 1.89 -10.28
N TYR A 302 -9.95 1.99 -11.46
CA TYR A 302 -10.99 2.93 -11.82
C TYR A 302 -12.23 2.19 -12.29
N ARG A 303 -13.41 2.63 -11.83
CA ARG A 303 -14.70 2.12 -12.31
C ARG A 303 -14.88 2.39 -13.81
N ASP A 304 -14.52 3.60 -14.23
CA ASP A 304 -14.45 4.04 -15.63
C ASP A 304 -13.01 4.52 -15.91
N PRO A 305 -12.17 3.67 -16.51
CA PRO A 305 -10.79 4.01 -16.80
C PRO A 305 -10.64 5.09 -17.89
N THR A 306 -11.68 5.40 -18.66
CA THR A 306 -11.62 6.45 -19.71
C THR A 306 -11.32 7.82 -19.12
N VAL A 307 -11.83 8.10 -17.91
CA VAL A 307 -11.57 9.35 -17.19
C VAL A 307 -10.10 9.45 -16.78
N ALA A 308 -9.54 8.35 -16.27
CA ALA A 308 -8.12 8.31 -15.90
C ALA A 308 -7.23 8.49 -17.13
N ARG A 309 -7.55 7.80 -18.22
CA ARG A 309 -6.86 7.96 -19.50
C ARG A 309 -6.88 9.42 -19.96
N ALA A 310 -8.04 10.05 -19.99
CA ALA A 310 -8.16 11.46 -20.39
C ALA A 310 -7.35 12.41 -19.48
N ALA A 311 -7.17 12.05 -18.20
CA ALA A 311 -6.44 12.86 -17.23
C ALA A 311 -4.93 12.69 -17.26
N HIS A 312 -4.44 11.50 -17.66
CA HIS A 312 -3.04 11.11 -17.50
C HIS A 312 -2.28 10.92 -18.81
N THR A 313 -2.96 10.69 -19.95
CA THR A 313 -2.29 10.50 -21.23
C THR A 313 -1.36 11.69 -21.53
N GLN A 314 -0.11 11.37 -21.79
CA GLN A 314 0.91 12.36 -22.15
C GLN A 314 1.02 12.44 -23.68
N HIS A 315 1.01 13.67 -24.19
CA HIS A 315 1.12 13.94 -25.62
C HIS A 315 2.52 14.50 -25.94
N ALA A 316 3.26 13.79 -26.78
CA ALA A 316 4.53 14.24 -27.33
C ALA A 316 4.78 13.49 -28.65
N GLU A 317 5.49 14.11 -29.59
CA GLU A 317 5.74 13.55 -30.94
C GLU A 317 6.28 12.12 -30.92
N TYR A 318 7.16 11.79 -29.94
CA TYR A 318 7.71 10.43 -29.81
C TYR A 318 6.73 9.43 -29.20
N LEU A 319 5.62 9.87 -28.61
CA LEU A 319 4.56 9.03 -28.06
C LEU A 319 3.41 8.80 -29.06
N ASP A 320 3.36 9.51 -30.17
CA ASP A 320 2.28 9.39 -31.16
C ASP A 320 2.14 7.97 -31.70
N VAL A 321 3.24 7.21 -31.74
CA VAL A 321 3.23 5.79 -32.16
C VAL A 321 2.43 4.90 -31.20
N LEU A 322 2.26 5.32 -29.94
CA LEU A 322 1.50 4.56 -28.94
C LEU A 322 -0.02 4.78 -29.06
N HIS A 323 -0.43 5.86 -29.74
CA HIS A 323 -1.81 6.31 -29.88
C HIS A 323 -2.23 6.44 -31.36
N ALA A 324 -1.56 5.67 -32.24
CA ALA A 324 -1.73 5.83 -33.70
C ALA A 324 -3.05 5.27 -34.26
N THR A 325 -3.90 4.65 -33.45
CA THR A 325 -5.19 4.10 -33.89
C THR A 325 -6.33 4.66 -33.04
N ASP A 326 -7.35 5.23 -33.68
CA ASP A 326 -8.62 5.63 -33.06
C ASP A 326 -9.57 4.42 -32.88
N ASP A 327 -9.07 3.20 -32.86
CA ASP A 327 -9.86 1.98 -32.87
C ASP A 327 -10.39 1.65 -31.45
N VAL A 328 -11.58 1.05 -31.42
CA VAL A 328 -12.25 0.59 -30.19
C VAL A 328 -11.43 -0.49 -29.46
N ASP A 329 -10.50 -1.13 -30.16
CA ASP A 329 -9.55 -2.14 -29.66
C ASP A 329 -8.17 -1.54 -29.36
N GLU A 330 -8.10 -0.23 -29.00
CA GLU A 330 -6.82 0.42 -28.70
C GLU A 330 -6.08 -0.29 -27.55
N PRO A 331 -4.80 -0.59 -27.73
CA PRO A 331 -4.00 -1.29 -26.73
C PRO A 331 -3.94 -0.57 -25.40
N TRP A 332 -4.01 -1.32 -24.29
CA TRP A 332 -3.93 -0.79 -22.94
C TRP A 332 -2.50 -0.31 -22.61
N ASN A 333 -2.24 0.99 -22.70
CA ASN A 333 -0.98 1.57 -22.27
C ASN A 333 -1.06 1.94 -20.80
N ALA A 334 -0.34 1.21 -19.95
CA ALA A 334 -0.39 1.42 -18.50
C ALA A 334 0.03 2.83 -18.05
N SER A 335 0.86 3.51 -18.86
CA SER A 335 1.26 4.91 -18.62
C SER A 335 0.11 5.93 -18.74
N ASP A 336 -1.01 5.54 -19.37
CA ASP A 336 -2.16 6.43 -19.55
C ASP A 336 -3.09 6.49 -18.34
N TYR A 337 -2.82 5.70 -17.29
CA TYR A 337 -3.73 5.55 -16.15
C TYR A 337 -3.16 6.07 -14.82
N ALA A 338 -1.94 6.64 -14.82
CA ALA A 338 -1.33 7.26 -13.65
C ALA A 338 -0.30 8.33 -14.05
N HIS A 339 0.20 9.08 -13.08
CA HIS A 339 1.13 10.21 -13.31
C HIS A 339 2.53 9.82 -13.81
N HIS A 340 2.87 8.53 -13.90
CA HIS A 340 4.17 8.05 -14.36
C HIS A 340 4.15 7.67 -15.83
N LEU A 341 5.28 7.82 -16.52
CA LEU A 341 5.50 7.33 -17.88
C LEU A 341 6.34 6.05 -17.86
N SER A 342 7.60 6.18 -17.44
CA SER A 342 8.48 5.01 -17.28
C SER A 342 8.14 4.26 -16.01
N ARG A 343 7.88 2.94 -16.12
CA ARG A 343 7.50 2.11 -15.00
C ARG A 343 8.04 0.69 -15.10
N ARG A 344 8.32 0.12 -13.93
CA ARG A 344 8.58 -1.31 -13.75
C ARG A 344 7.26 -2.09 -13.78
N ALA A 345 7.28 -3.35 -14.19
CA ALA A 345 6.14 -4.26 -14.13
C ALA A 345 5.89 -4.73 -12.68
N ARG A 346 5.30 -3.84 -11.85
CA ARG A 346 5.15 -4.02 -10.40
C ARG A 346 4.08 -5.04 -10.00
N GLY A 347 3.14 -5.33 -10.87
CA GLY A 347 2.08 -6.30 -10.63
C GLY A 347 2.46 -7.74 -10.92
N LEU A 348 3.54 -7.96 -11.68
CA LEU A 348 3.98 -9.30 -12.08
C LEU A 348 4.29 -10.23 -10.90
N PRO A 349 4.96 -9.79 -9.81
CA PRO A 349 5.17 -10.65 -8.65
C PRO A 349 3.84 -11.13 -8.01
N LEU A 350 2.84 -10.26 -7.90
CA LEU A 350 1.51 -10.64 -7.43
C LEU A 350 0.85 -11.63 -8.40
N TRP A 351 0.81 -11.30 -9.70
CA TRP A 351 0.26 -12.19 -10.71
C TRP A 351 0.86 -13.58 -10.63
N PHE A 352 2.19 -13.68 -10.54
CA PHE A 352 2.86 -14.99 -10.49
C PHE A 352 2.54 -15.75 -9.19
N SER A 353 2.43 -15.05 -8.07
CA SER A 353 2.01 -15.66 -6.80
C SER A 353 0.59 -16.21 -6.90
N LEU A 354 -0.35 -15.45 -7.47
CA LEU A 354 -1.72 -15.90 -7.71
C LEU A 354 -1.80 -17.08 -8.69
N ALA A 355 -1.03 -17.02 -9.76
CA ALA A 355 -0.96 -18.11 -10.75
C ALA A 355 -0.33 -19.39 -10.17
N THR A 356 0.63 -19.25 -9.24
CA THR A 356 1.33 -20.38 -8.62
C THR A 356 0.49 -21.07 -7.55
N TYR A 357 -0.10 -20.31 -6.64
CA TYR A 357 -0.78 -20.85 -5.45
C TYR A 357 -2.31 -20.87 -5.58
N GLY A 358 -2.85 -20.12 -6.53
CA GLY A 358 -4.29 -19.89 -6.66
C GLY A 358 -4.81 -18.83 -5.67
N THR A 359 -5.95 -18.25 -6.01
CA THR A 359 -6.59 -17.21 -5.18
C THR A 359 -7.07 -17.72 -3.82
N ASN A 360 -7.46 -19.00 -3.72
CA ASN A 360 -7.87 -19.61 -2.45
C ASN A 360 -6.75 -19.64 -1.41
N ALA A 361 -5.49 -19.75 -1.83
CA ALA A 361 -4.36 -19.66 -0.90
C ALA A 361 -4.24 -18.27 -0.28
N SER A 362 -4.46 -17.21 -1.07
CA SER A 362 -4.49 -15.83 -0.58
C SER A 362 -5.65 -15.60 0.40
N VAL A 363 -6.86 -16.09 0.08
CA VAL A 363 -8.02 -16.06 0.98
C VAL A 363 -7.67 -16.72 2.31
N THR A 364 -7.15 -17.95 2.27
CA THR A 364 -6.79 -18.70 3.47
C THR A 364 -5.75 -17.97 4.30
N ALA A 365 -4.72 -17.39 3.67
CA ALA A 365 -3.67 -16.65 4.37
C ALA A 365 -4.22 -15.41 5.09
N ILE A 366 -5.13 -14.67 4.47
CA ILE A 366 -5.77 -13.50 5.08
C ILE A 366 -6.67 -13.93 6.26
N GLU A 367 -7.49 -14.99 6.10
CA GLU A 367 -8.33 -15.51 7.17
C GLU A 367 -7.50 -16.00 8.39
N ILE A 368 -6.34 -16.59 8.14
CA ILE A 368 -5.41 -16.97 9.22
C ILE A 368 -4.97 -15.72 9.99
N THR A 369 -4.52 -14.66 9.32
CA THR A 369 -4.08 -13.44 10.00
C THR A 369 -5.20 -12.74 10.76
N LEU A 370 -6.42 -12.75 10.26
CA LEU A 370 -7.60 -12.26 10.98
C LEU A 370 -7.87 -13.09 12.24
N SER A 371 -7.81 -14.42 12.14
CA SER A 371 -7.96 -15.32 13.29
C SER A 371 -6.88 -15.12 14.34
N GLU A 372 -5.61 -14.99 13.93
CA GLU A 372 -4.47 -14.70 14.80
C GLU A 372 -4.65 -13.36 15.53
N THR A 373 -5.16 -12.34 14.81
CA THR A 373 -5.47 -11.03 15.40
C THR A 373 -6.53 -11.14 16.50
N GLN A 374 -7.60 -11.88 16.25
CA GLN A 374 -8.64 -12.11 17.26
C GLN A 374 -8.13 -12.91 18.46
N GLN A 375 -7.22 -13.87 18.25
CA GLN A 375 -6.57 -14.60 19.34
C GLN A 375 -5.69 -13.68 20.17
N ALA A 376 -4.92 -12.80 19.52
CA ALA A 376 -4.09 -11.80 20.18
C ALA A 376 -4.95 -10.81 20.99
N ALA A 377 -6.05 -10.31 20.45
CA ALA A 377 -6.96 -9.42 21.16
C ALA A 377 -7.48 -10.06 22.47
N ARG A 378 -7.97 -11.30 22.40
CA ARG A 378 -8.39 -12.05 23.59
C ARG A 378 -7.26 -12.21 24.61
N LEU A 379 -6.04 -12.50 24.17
CA LEU A 379 -4.90 -12.63 25.06
C LEU A 379 -4.59 -11.33 25.83
N PHE A 380 -4.71 -10.17 25.17
CA PHE A 380 -4.56 -8.88 25.84
C PHE A 380 -5.72 -8.55 26.78
N GLU A 381 -6.94 -8.94 26.45
CA GLU A 381 -8.12 -8.76 27.27
C GLU A 381 -8.06 -9.64 28.55
N ASP A 382 -7.60 -10.88 28.42
CA ASP A 382 -7.47 -11.83 29.52
C ASP A 382 -6.25 -11.54 30.43
N THR A 383 -5.34 -10.67 30.01
CA THR A 383 -4.12 -10.35 30.76
C THR A 383 -4.34 -9.14 31.69
N PRO A 384 -4.32 -9.29 33.03
CA PRO A 384 -4.74 -8.26 33.97
C PRO A 384 -3.93 -6.94 33.92
N ILE A 385 -2.73 -6.98 33.34
CA ILE A 385 -1.84 -5.82 33.24
C ILE A 385 -1.96 -5.11 31.89
N THR A 386 -2.80 -5.58 30.99
CA THR A 386 -3.06 -4.99 29.68
C THR A 386 -4.51 -4.59 29.54
N GLU A 387 -4.78 -3.65 28.66
CA GLU A 387 -6.11 -3.18 28.31
C GLU A 387 -6.21 -3.14 26.79
N LEU A 388 -7.15 -3.90 26.24
CA LEU A 388 -7.53 -3.81 24.83
C LEU A 388 -8.28 -2.49 24.63
N ILE A 389 -7.82 -1.69 23.66
CA ILE A 389 -8.40 -0.36 23.42
C ILE A 389 -9.62 -0.44 22.49
N LEU A 390 -9.54 -1.29 21.47
CA LEU A 390 -10.61 -1.51 20.49
C LEU A 390 -10.63 -2.97 20.07
N GLU A 391 -11.85 -3.49 19.88
CA GLU A 391 -12.05 -4.75 19.16
C GLU A 391 -11.54 -4.64 17.73
N PRO A 392 -10.63 -5.52 17.28
CA PRO A 392 -10.11 -5.51 15.92
C PRO A 392 -11.20 -5.70 14.86
N GLU A 393 -11.21 -4.83 13.86
CA GLU A 393 -12.03 -5.06 12.65
C GLU A 393 -11.27 -5.83 11.59
N LEU A 394 -9.97 -5.56 11.49
CA LEU A 394 -9.03 -6.19 10.58
C LEU A 394 -7.85 -6.78 11.36
N SER A 395 -6.62 -6.62 10.88
CA SER A 395 -5.44 -7.28 11.41
C SER A 395 -4.60 -6.44 12.40
N PHE A 396 -5.20 -5.43 13.05
CA PHE A 396 -4.51 -4.63 14.08
C PHE A 396 -5.10 -4.81 15.46
N VAL A 397 -4.23 -4.99 16.46
CA VAL A 397 -4.58 -4.98 17.87
C VAL A 397 -4.02 -3.73 18.52
N LEU A 398 -4.88 -2.93 19.15
CA LEU A 398 -4.49 -1.78 19.95
C LEU A 398 -4.64 -2.10 21.43
N PHE A 399 -3.58 -1.87 22.17
CA PHE A 399 -3.57 -2.10 23.61
C PHE A 399 -2.70 -1.09 24.34
N ARG A 400 -2.88 -1.01 25.64
CA ARG A 400 -1.96 -0.34 26.56
C ARG A 400 -1.66 -1.24 27.75
N ARG A 401 -0.56 -1.00 28.42
CA ARG A 401 -0.21 -1.66 29.67
C ARG A 401 -0.53 -0.73 30.85
N SER A 402 -1.28 -1.26 31.83
CA SER A 402 -1.69 -0.52 33.02
C SER A 402 -0.48 0.03 33.78
N GLY A 403 -0.54 1.30 34.17
CA GLY A 403 0.52 1.98 34.90
C GLY A 403 1.71 2.45 34.06
N TRP A 404 1.69 2.22 32.74
CA TRP A 404 2.75 2.71 31.85
C TRP A 404 2.46 4.10 31.33
N GLY A 405 3.49 4.97 31.38
CA GLY A 405 3.52 6.23 30.63
C GLY A 405 4.18 6.08 29.24
N PRO A 406 4.25 7.19 28.48
CA PRO A 406 4.89 7.19 27.15
C PRO A 406 6.35 6.71 27.17
N GLY A 407 7.11 7.07 28.23
CA GLY A 407 8.52 6.67 28.39
C GLY A 407 8.68 5.18 28.65
N ASP A 408 7.78 4.57 29.41
CA ASP A 408 7.81 3.13 29.69
C ASP A 408 7.52 2.32 28.42
N SER A 409 6.51 2.75 27.64
CA SER A 409 6.15 2.14 26.38
C SER A 409 7.31 2.21 25.37
N GLN A 410 7.99 3.36 25.26
CA GLN A 410 9.15 3.51 24.38
C GLN A 410 10.31 2.62 24.85
N ALA A 411 10.64 2.64 26.15
CA ALA A 411 11.72 1.84 26.69
C ALA A 411 11.50 0.32 26.54
N TRP A 412 10.24 -0.12 26.58
CA TRP A 412 9.91 -1.51 26.29
C TRP A 412 10.16 -1.84 24.81
N CYS A 413 9.66 -1.02 23.89
CA CYS A 413 9.86 -1.21 22.45
C CYS A 413 11.36 -1.24 22.09
N ASP A 414 12.16 -0.33 22.66
CA ASP A 414 13.61 -0.25 22.41
C ASP A 414 14.32 -1.52 22.91
N ARG A 415 13.97 -2.03 24.09
CA ARG A 415 14.54 -3.27 24.63
C ARG A 415 14.17 -4.49 23.79
N ASP A 416 12.94 -4.55 23.30
CA ASP A 416 12.47 -5.68 22.50
C ASP A 416 13.13 -5.70 21.14
N LEU A 417 13.31 -4.55 20.50
CA LEU A 417 14.07 -4.46 19.26
C LEU A 417 15.56 -4.80 19.48
N ALA A 418 16.18 -4.19 20.48
CA ALA A 418 17.59 -4.47 20.80
C ALA A 418 17.86 -5.94 21.16
N GLY A 419 16.87 -6.61 21.74
CA GLY A 419 16.93 -8.06 22.04
C GLY A 419 16.55 -8.97 20.88
N GLY A 420 16.24 -8.43 19.69
CA GLY A 420 15.79 -9.20 18.52
C GLY A 420 14.44 -9.90 18.73
N ARG A 421 13.64 -9.46 19.70
CA ARG A 421 12.38 -10.12 20.05
C ARG A 421 11.20 -9.67 19.22
N ALA A 422 11.01 -8.35 19.10
CA ALA A 422 9.92 -7.77 18.32
C ALA A 422 10.23 -6.32 17.93
N PHE A 423 9.64 -5.88 16.82
CA PHE A 423 9.61 -4.48 16.44
C PHE A 423 8.21 -3.92 16.62
N VAL A 424 8.04 -3.11 17.66
CA VAL A 424 6.81 -2.39 18.00
C VAL A 424 7.14 -0.91 18.16
N VAL A 425 6.22 -0.02 17.80
CA VAL A 425 6.39 1.44 17.95
C VAL A 425 5.17 2.02 18.66
N PRO A 426 5.37 2.80 19.75
CA PRO A 426 4.28 3.49 20.42
C PRO A 426 3.58 4.48 19.48
N ARG A 427 2.28 4.65 19.64
CA ARG A 427 1.46 5.57 18.85
C ARG A 427 0.60 6.44 19.74
N LYS A 428 0.03 7.50 19.16
CA LYS A 428 -0.99 8.30 19.80
C LYS A 428 -2.36 7.89 19.28
N TRP A 429 -3.28 7.64 20.22
CA TRP A 429 -4.69 7.40 19.96
C TRP A 429 -5.52 8.21 20.95
N GLN A 430 -6.39 9.11 20.46
CA GLN A 430 -7.22 10.01 21.28
C GLN A 430 -6.41 10.78 22.36
N GLY A 431 -5.19 11.19 22.01
CA GLY A 431 -4.28 11.91 22.90
C GLY A 431 -3.44 11.04 23.83
N GLU A 432 -3.77 9.76 24.00
CA GLU A 432 -3.06 8.80 24.84
C GLU A 432 -2.02 8.00 24.07
N THR A 433 -1.01 7.47 24.78
CA THR A 433 -0.02 6.57 24.20
C THR A 433 -0.55 5.14 24.23
N VAL A 434 -0.59 4.51 23.07
CA VAL A 434 -0.99 3.12 22.89
C VAL A 434 0.08 2.35 22.11
N LEU A 435 0.03 1.04 22.20
CA LEU A 435 0.82 0.13 21.39
C LEU A 435 -0.11 -0.50 20.34
N ARG A 436 0.43 -0.68 19.13
CA ARG A 436 -0.32 -1.33 18.04
C ARG A 436 0.50 -2.46 17.46
N LEU A 437 -0.10 -3.63 17.38
CA LEU A 437 0.45 -4.79 16.68
C LEU A 437 -0.30 -5.02 15.38
N GLY A 438 0.43 -5.34 14.32
CA GLY A 438 -0.13 -5.70 13.01
C GLY A 438 0.15 -7.16 12.68
N CYS A 439 -0.90 -7.96 12.56
CA CYS A 439 -0.83 -9.38 12.18
C CYS A 439 -1.14 -9.51 10.69
N VAL A 440 -0.17 -9.20 9.82
CA VAL A 440 -0.35 -9.25 8.36
C VAL A 440 0.48 -10.37 7.70
N LYS A 441 1.13 -11.20 8.50
CA LYS A 441 1.85 -12.39 8.05
C LYS A 441 1.27 -13.61 8.76
N PRO A 442 0.82 -14.66 8.02
CA PRO A 442 0.41 -15.92 8.62
C PRO A 442 1.53 -16.54 9.46
N GLY A 443 1.20 -17.05 10.63
CA GLY A 443 2.15 -17.58 11.61
C GLY A 443 2.75 -16.50 12.54
N THR A 444 2.16 -15.29 12.58
CA THR A 444 2.51 -14.27 13.57
C THR A 444 2.12 -14.77 14.97
N SER A 445 3.12 -15.08 15.80
CA SER A 445 2.89 -15.46 17.19
C SER A 445 3.04 -14.26 18.11
N ILE A 446 2.01 -13.96 18.91
CA ILE A 446 2.04 -12.91 19.92
C ILE A 446 2.14 -13.56 21.28
N ASP A 447 3.21 -13.22 22.01
CA ASP A 447 3.45 -13.65 23.39
C ASP A 447 3.42 -12.41 24.30
N VAL A 448 2.56 -12.42 25.32
CA VAL A 448 2.41 -11.32 26.28
C VAL A 448 3.29 -11.51 27.53
N GLY A 449 4.00 -12.62 27.61
CA GLY A 449 4.71 -13.08 28.82
C GLY A 449 6.14 -12.57 28.99
N SER A 450 6.66 -11.68 28.14
CA SER A 450 8.03 -11.17 28.24
C SER A 450 8.10 -9.66 28.32
#